data_0efec4ef5b3bf562491df8206e5f145c
#
_entry.id   0efec4ef5b3bf562491df8206e5f145c
#
_cell.length_a   1.000
_cell.length_b   1.000
_cell.length_c   1.000
_cell.angle_alpha   90.00
_cell.angle_beta   90.00
_cell.angle_gamma   90.00
#
_symmetry.space_group_name_H-M   'P 1'
#
loop_
_entity.id
_entity.type
_entity.pdbx_description
1 polymer ?
#
loop_
_entity_poly.entity_id
_entity_poly.type
_entity_poly.pdbx_seq_one_letter_code
_entity_poly.pdbx_strand_id
1 'polypeptide(L)'
;NAVYFEGELSGPQLHTGRGAGRLATTSAVIADTLRVANNIRRGTPGLLPTLDAKVHLGDSCELVKPGYLRMDLLNTPGSGAEVFGILAKHKLNVGTMIQNHAYIYHVSGKEIAPVITNIDMASQNVMKAAIKDLEKSKSVLCK
;
A
#
# COMPACT_ATOMS: atom_id res chain seq x y z
N ASN A 1 -6.46 13.12 6.18
CA ASN A 1 -6.60 11.66 6.33
C ASN A 1 -7.58 11.13 5.31
N ALA A 2 -7.38 9.88 4.89
CA ALA A 2 -8.26 9.19 3.97
C ALA A 2 -8.37 7.71 4.38
N VAL A 3 -9.54 7.14 4.19
CA VAL A 3 -9.79 5.70 4.28
C VAL A 3 -10.39 5.25 2.97
N TYR A 4 -9.72 4.32 2.32
CA TYR A 4 -10.22 3.64 1.13
C TYR A 4 -10.64 2.24 1.51
N PHE A 5 -11.81 1.83 1.07
CA PHE A 5 -12.27 0.45 1.17
C PHE A 5 -13.06 0.07 -0.08
N GLU A 6 -13.08 -1.21 -0.35
CA GLU A 6 -13.80 -1.78 -1.47
C GLU A 6 -14.69 -2.89 -0.96
N GLY A 7 -15.99 -2.74 -1.18
CA GLY A 7 -16.98 -3.74 -0.82
C GLY A 7 -17.44 -4.51 -2.06
N GLU A 8 -17.72 -5.79 -1.91
CA GLU A 8 -18.19 -6.65 -3.01
C GLU A 8 -19.41 -6.07 -3.72
N LEU A 9 -20.35 -5.53 -2.95
CA LEU A 9 -21.60 -4.96 -3.50
C LEU A 9 -21.52 -3.44 -3.72
N SER A 10 -20.78 -2.72 -2.89
CA SER A 10 -20.72 -1.25 -2.94
C SER A 10 -19.62 -0.71 -3.86
N GLY A 11 -18.68 -1.58 -4.28
CA GLY A 11 -17.51 -1.15 -5.04
C GLY A 11 -16.55 -0.28 -4.23
N PRO A 12 -15.67 0.48 -4.91
CA PRO A 12 -14.67 1.31 -4.28
C PRO A 12 -15.28 2.57 -3.64
N GLN A 13 -14.86 2.87 -2.41
CA GLN A 13 -15.27 4.07 -1.69
C GLN A 13 -14.06 4.74 -1.04
N LEU A 14 -14.00 6.06 -1.11
CA LEU A 14 -12.95 6.88 -0.51
C LEU A 14 -13.59 7.91 0.42
N HIS A 15 -13.28 7.82 1.71
CA HIS A 15 -13.67 8.79 2.70
C HIS A 15 -12.47 9.65 3.07
N THR A 16 -12.61 10.95 2.93
CA THR A 16 -11.55 11.91 3.26
C THR A 16 -12.03 12.90 4.30
N GLY A 17 -11.12 13.38 5.12
CA GLY A 17 -11.42 14.39 6.13
C GLY A 17 -10.21 14.83 6.92
N ARG A 18 -10.38 15.91 7.68
CA ARG A 18 -9.36 16.36 8.63
C ARG A 18 -9.37 15.45 9.85
N GLY A 19 -8.26 14.76 10.12
CA GLY A 19 -8.13 13.87 11.29
C GLY A 19 -7.78 14.58 12.59
N ALA A 20 -7.31 15.84 12.51
CA ALA A 20 -6.91 16.63 13.67
C ALA A 20 -7.17 18.12 13.44
N GLY A 21 -7.08 18.89 14.52
CA GLY A 21 -7.25 20.34 14.52
C GLY A 21 -8.44 20.79 15.37
N ARG A 22 -8.26 21.91 16.06
CA ARG A 22 -9.23 22.46 17.03
C ARG A 22 -10.65 22.53 16.45
N LEU A 23 -10.82 23.14 15.28
CA LEU A 23 -12.15 23.32 14.68
C LEU A 23 -12.76 21.99 14.21
N ALA A 24 -11.98 21.11 13.60
CA ALA A 24 -12.46 19.80 13.14
C ALA A 24 -12.93 18.94 14.32
N THR A 25 -12.16 18.89 15.41
CA THR A 25 -12.53 18.16 16.62
C THR A 25 -13.76 18.77 17.30
N THR A 26 -13.80 20.10 17.44
CA THR A 26 -14.94 20.78 18.06
C THR A 26 -16.23 20.53 17.27
N SER A 27 -16.18 20.61 15.95
CA SER A 27 -17.38 20.36 15.11
C SER A 27 -17.90 18.94 15.24
N ALA A 28 -17.00 17.95 15.32
CA ALA A 28 -17.37 16.56 15.51
C ALA A 28 -18.04 16.33 16.88
N VAL A 29 -17.44 16.86 17.96
CA VAL A 29 -18.01 16.76 19.32
C VAL A 29 -19.39 17.40 19.39
N ILE A 30 -19.56 18.59 18.82
CA ILE A 30 -20.88 19.25 18.79
C ILE A 30 -21.89 18.42 18.01
N ALA A 31 -21.52 17.90 16.82
CA ALA A 31 -22.41 17.08 16.01
C ALA A 31 -22.87 15.81 16.75
N ASP A 32 -21.96 15.14 17.44
CA ASP A 32 -22.30 13.95 18.22
C ASP A 32 -23.16 14.29 19.46
N THR A 33 -22.88 15.39 20.13
CA THR A 33 -23.71 15.88 21.24
C THR A 33 -25.13 16.17 20.80
N LEU A 34 -25.30 16.86 19.67
CA LEU A 34 -26.62 17.14 19.09
C LEU A 34 -27.35 15.87 18.65
N ARG A 35 -26.63 14.90 18.11
CA ARG A 35 -27.22 13.59 17.75
C ARG A 35 -27.74 12.87 18.98
N VAL A 36 -26.94 12.80 20.06
CA VAL A 36 -27.36 12.18 21.32
C VAL A 36 -28.58 12.89 21.90
N ALA A 37 -28.60 14.22 21.97
CA ALA A 37 -29.72 15.00 22.47
C ALA A 37 -31.01 14.75 21.64
N ASN A 38 -30.91 14.69 20.32
CA ASN A 38 -32.04 14.36 19.46
C ASN A 38 -32.56 12.94 19.66
N ASN A 39 -31.67 11.97 19.86
CA ASN A 39 -32.06 10.59 20.11
C ASN A 39 -32.80 10.46 21.45
N ILE A 40 -32.32 11.12 22.51
CA ILE A 40 -33.01 11.18 23.80
C ILE A 40 -34.42 11.78 23.63
N ARG A 41 -34.53 12.92 22.93
CA ARG A 41 -35.80 13.60 22.68
C ARG A 41 -36.80 12.72 21.92
N ARG A 42 -36.29 11.87 20.99
CA ARG A 42 -37.12 10.95 20.19
C ARG A 42 -37.43 9.62 20.89
N GLY A 43 -36.90 9.38 22.09
CA GLY A 43 -37.08 8.10 22.81
C GLY A 43 -36.30 6.94 22.17
N THR A 44 -35.22 7.23 21.40
CA THR A 44 -34.38 6.23 20.73
C THR A 44 -32.92 6.28 21.19
N PRO A 45 -32.64 6.36 22.50
CA PRO A 45 -31.26 6.42 22.98
C PRO A 45 -30.53 5.09 22.70
N GLY A 46 -29.33 5.19 22.17
CA GLY A 46 -28.45 4.05 21.97
C GLY A 46 -28.79 3.12 20.82
N LEU A 47 -29.74 3.49 19.95
CA LEU A 47 -29.99 2.76 18.70
C LEU A 47 -28.83 2.98 17.73
N LEU A 48 -27.79 2.18 17.86
CA LEU A 48 -26.82 1.96 16.79
C LEU A 48 -27.37 0.86 15.89
N PRO A 49 -27.26 0.98 14.57
CA PRO A 49 -27.56 -0.15 13.69
C PRO A 49 -26.63 -1.30 14.09
N THR A 50 -27.16 -2.31 14.74
CA THR A 50 -26.43 -3.56 14.99
C THR A 50 -26.43 -4.34 13.68
N LEU A 51 -25.26 -4.48 13.09
CA LEU A 51 -25.06 -5.44 12.03
C LEU A 51 -24.95 -6.82 12.69
N ASP A 52 -26.01 -7.62 12.62
CA ASP A 52 -25.98 -9.02 13.10
C ASP A 52 -25.14 -9.92 12.19
N ALA A 53 -24.72 -9.43 11.03
CA ALA A 53 -23.86 -10.15 10.12
C ALA A 53 -22.39 -10.05 10.56
N LYS A 54 -21.74 -11.18 10.72
CA LYS A 54 -20.28 -11.25 10.84
C LYS A 54 -19.68 -10.73 9.54
N VAL A 55 -19.11 -9.53 9.59
CA VAL A 55 -18.34 -8.98 8.45
C VAL A 55 -17.08 -9.83 8.28
N HIS A 56 -16.95 -10.50 7.16
CA HIS A 56 -15.74 -11.21 6.80
C HIS A 56 -14.81 -10.23 6.08
N LEU A 57 -13.68 -9.93 6.69
CA LEU A 57 -12.62 -9.17 6.03
C LEU A 57 -11.85 -10.14 5.13
N GLY A 58 -11.77 -9.83 3.84
CA GLY A 58 -10.92 -10.56 2.90
C GLY A 58 -9.45 -10.49 3.32
N ASP A 59 -8.70 -11.53 3.02
CA ASP A 59 -7.26 -11.51 3.26
C ASP A 59 -6.58 -10.49 2.31
N SER A 60 -5.96 -9.49 2.89
CA SER A 60 -5.22 -8.47 2.12
C SER A 60 -4.09 -9.07 1.27
N CYS A 61 -3.61 -10.26 1.63
CA CYS A 61 -2.56 -10.95 0.90
C CYS A 61 -3.04 -11.55 -0.43
N GLU A 62 -4.33 -11.75 -0.61
CA GLU A 62 -4.95 -12.24 -1.84
C GLU A 62 -5.29 -11.13 -2.82
N LEU A 63 -5.29 -9.87 -2.38
CA LEU A 63 -5.56 -8.74 -3.25
C LEU A 63 -4.55 -8.68 -4.40
N VAL A 64 -5.07 -8.71 -5.62
CA VAL A 64 -4.29 -8.57 -6.85
C VAL A 64 -4.34 -7.11 -7.29
N LYS A 65 -3.18 -6.47 -7.31
CA LYS A 65 -3.06 -5.05 -7.68
C LYS A 65 -1.69 -4.74 -8.26
N PRO A 66 -1.53 -3.61 -8.97
CA PRO A 66 -0.22 -3.18 -9.43
C PRO A 66 0.72 -2.95 -8.25
N GLY A 67 1.99 -3.29 -8.44
CA GLY A 67 3.05 -3.11 -7.45
C GLY A 67 4.04 -2.03 -7.87
N TYR A 68 4.68 -1.42 -6.87
CA TYR A 68 5.79 -0.50 -7.04
C TYR A 68 6.97 -1.05 -6.23
N LEU A 69 8.11 -1.20 -6.90
CA LEU A 69 9.37 -1.60 -6.26
C LEU A 69 10.42 -0.53 -6.50
N ARG A 70 11.05 -0.09 -5.43
CA ARG A 70 12.28 0.71 -5.47
C ARG A 70 13.41 -0.13 -4.92
N MET A 71 14.49 -0.22 -5.68
CA MET A 71 15.66 -1.04 -5.36
C MET A 71 16.94 -0.24 -5.62
N ASP A 72 17.94 -0.47 -4.79
CA ASP A 72 19.28 0.02 -5.00
C ASP A 72 20.12 -1.12 -5.60
N LEU A 73 20.49 -1.01 -6.87
CA LEU A 73 21.23 -2.03 -7.59
C LEU A 73 22.71 -1.67 -7.75
N LEU A 74 23.57 -2.67 -7.76
CA LEU A 74 24.93 -2.49 -8.25
C LEU A 74 24.88 -2.01 -9.70
N ASN A 75 25.55 -0.88 -10.00
CA ASN A 75 25.61 -0.36 -11.37
C ASN A 75 26.66 -1.12 -12.19
N THR A 76 26.40 -2.40 -12.42
CA THR A 76 27.28 -3.27 -13.21
C THR A 76 26.48 -4.02 -14.26
N PRO A 77 27.11 -4.36 -15.40
CA PRO A 77 26.44 -5.17 -16.42
C PRO A 77 25.91 -6.48 -15.83
N GLY A 78 24.66 -6.80 -16.13
CA GLY A 78 24.00 -8.02 -15.66
C GLY A 78 23.14 -7.84 -14.40
N SER A 79 23.32 -6.80 -13.59
CA SER A 79 22.51 -6.59 -12.38
C SER A 79 21.01 -6.51 -12.68
N GLY A 80 20.63 -5.79 -13.73
CA GLY A 80 19.24 -5.75 -14.18
C GLY A 80 18.74 -7.11 -14.65
N ALA A 81 19.54 -7.86 -15.38
CA ALA A 81 19.16 -9.20 -15.85
C ALA A 81 18.91 -10.17 -14.69
N GLU A 82 19.71 -10.10 -13.61
CA GLU A 82 19.50 -10.90 -12.40
C GLU A 82 18.15 -10.57 -11.74
N VAL A 83 17.85 -9.27 -11.57
CA VAL A 83 16.58 -8.82 -11.01
C VAL A 83 15.39 -9.27 -11.85
N PHE A 84 15.45 -9.06 -13.17
CA PHE A 84 14.38 -9.53 -14.07
C PHE A 84 14.23 -11.05 -14.04
N GLY A 85 15.32 -11.80 -13.94
CA GLY A 85 15.28 -13.26 -13.78
C GLY A 85 14.56 -13.71 -12.51
N ILE A 86 14.76 -12.97 -11.39
CA ILE A 86 14.06 -13.26 -10.13
C ILE A 86 12.56 -12.92 -10.27
N LEU A 87 12.23 -11.75 -10.81
CA LEU A 87 10.83 -11.36 -11.03
C LEU A 87 10.11 -12.36 -11.94
N ALA A 88 10.76 -12.80 -13.01
CA ALA A 88 10.21 -13.80 -13.95
C ALA A 88 9.95 -15.16 -13.28
N LYS A 89 10.80 -15.63 -12.36
CA LYS A 89 10.57 -16.86 -11.57
C LYS A 89 9.26 -16.78 -10.78
N HIS A 90 8.91 -15.60 -10.28
CA HIS A 90 7.67 -15.35 -9.57
C HIS A 90 6.51 -14.99 -10.50
N LYS A 91 6.68 -15.10 -11.82
CA LYS A 91 5.69 -14.74 -12.86
C LYS A 91 5.21 -13.28 -12.73
N LEU A 92 6.10 -12.41 -12.28
CA LEU A 92 5.84 -10.98 -12.18
C LEU A 92 6.25 -10.30 -13.49
N ASN A 93 5.30 -9.63 -14.13
CA ASN A 93 5.55 -8.85 -15.32
C ASN A 93 5.93 -7.41 -14.94
N VAL A 94 6.94 -6.87 -15.61
CA VAL A 94 7.44 -5.51 -15.40
C VAL A 94 6.85 -4.60 -16.46
N GLY A 95 6.02 -3.65 -16.06
CA GLY A 95 5.44 -2.65 -16.96
C GLY A 95 6.42 -1.55 -17.32
N THR A 96 7.15 -1.04 -16.33
CA THR A 96 8.12 0.05 -16.53
C THR A 96 9.30 -0.11 -15.57
N MET A 97 10.50 0.18 -16.07
CA MET A 97 11.70 0.29 -15.24
C MET A 97 12.37 1.62 -15.52
N ILE A 98 12.71 2.35 -14.49
CA ILE A 98 13.37 3.65 -14.56
C ILE A 98 14.66 3.59 -13.75
N GLN A 99 15.78 3.82 -14.44
CA GLN A 99 17.08 4.06 -13.83
C GLN A 99 17.52 5.47 -14.25
N ASN A 100 17.76 6.34 -13.28
CA ASN A 100 18.21 7.71 -13.57
C ASN A 100 19.66 7.88 -13.13
N HIS A 101 20.54 8.14 -14.08
CA HIS A 101 21.97 8.37 -13.86
C HIS A 101 22.27 9.53 -12.91
N ALA A 102 21.39 10.52 -12.81
CA ALA A 102 21.57 11.65 -11.89
C ALA A 102 21.54 11.26 -10.41
N TYR A 103 21.00 10.07 -10.07
CA TYR A 103 20.89 9.57 -8.70
C TYR A 103 21.87 8.44 -8.38
N ILE A 104 22.84 8.17 -9.26
CA ILE A 104 23.90 7.19 -8.99
C ILE A 104 24.77 7.70 -7.83
N TYR A 105 25.08 6.82 -6.90
CA TYR A 105 25.90 7.12 -5.73
C TYR A 105 26.87 5.98 -5.42
N HIS A 106 27.82 6.21 -4.53
CA HIS A 106 28.84 5.23 -4.18
C HIS A 106 28.74 4.78 -2.73
N VAL A 107 28.81 3.48 -2.52
CA VAL A 107 28.88 2.86 -1.18
C VAL A 107 30.01 1.84 -1.17
N SER A 108 30.96 2.02 -0.24
CA SER A 108 32.11 1.11 -0.09
C SER A 108 32.86 0.82 -1.38
N GLY A 109 33.06 1.85 -2.22
CA GLY A 109 33.76 1.74 -3.51
C GLY A 109 32.94 1.09 -4.64
N LYS A 110 31.68 0.78 -4.42
CA LYS A 110 30.78 0.27 -5.44
C LYS A 110 29.83 1.36 -5.90
N GLU A 111 29.59 1.41 -7.19
CA GLU A 111 28.62 2.30 -7.80
C GLU A 111 27.21 1.71 -7.72
N ILE A 112 26.26 2.51 -7.22
CA ILE A 112 24.89 2.09 -6.94
C ILE A 112 23.94 2.93 -7.76
N ALA A 113 23.03 2.27 -8.45
CA ALA A 113 21.96 2.88 -9.23
C ALA A 113 20.60 2.61 -8.56
N PRO A 114 19.90 3.65 -8.08
CA PRO A 114 18.51 3.51 -7.68
C PRO A 114 17.63 3.18 -8.90
N VAL A 115 16.86 2.13 -8.78
CA VAL A 115 15.95 1.67 -9.82
C VAL A 115 14.53 1.62 -9.29
N ILE A 116 13.61 2.15 -10.06
CA ILE A 116 12.17 2.11 -9.82
C ILE A 116 11.54 1.21 -10.87
N THR A 117 10.70 0.29 -10.42
CA THR A 117 9.98 -0.58 -11.34
C THR A 117 8.51 -0.71 -10.94
N ASN A 118 7.62 -0.64 -11.92
CA ASN A 118 6.21 -0.95 -11.77
C ASN A 118 5.99 -2.40 -12.18
N ILE A 119 5.36 -3.14 -11.29
CA ILE A 119 4.93 -4.51 -11.52
C ILE A 119 3.45 -4.48 -11.88
N ASP A 120 3.07 -5.25 -12.88
CA ASP A 120 1.67 -5.44 -13.25
C ASP A 120 0.88 -6.09 -12.12
N MET A 121 -0.36 -6.47 -12.39
CA MET A 121 -1.26 -7.08 -11.42
C MET A 121 -0.64 -8.32 -10.75
N ALA A 122 -0.42 -8.23 -9.43
CA ALA A 122 0.16 -9.32 -8.64
C ALA A 122 -0.48 -9.39 -7.24
N SER A 123 -0.59 -10.60 -6.69
CA SER A 123 -1.00 -10.74 -5.30
C SER A 123 0.13 -10.33 -4.34
N GLN A 124 -0.24 -9.85 -3.17
CA GLN A 124 0.74 -9.43 -2.16
C GLN A 124 1.65 -10.58 -1.71
N ASN A 125 1.13 -11.82 -1.69
CA ASN A 125 1.92 -12.99 -1.35
C ASN A 125 3.05 -13.22 -2.37
N VAL A 126 2.75 -13.13 -3.67
CA VAL A 126 3.75 -13.26 -4.73
C VAL A 126 4.78 -12.13 -4.66
N MET A 127 4.33 -10.90 -4.41
CA MET A 127 5.24 -9.76 -4.23
C MET A 127 6.18 -9.95 -3.04
N LYS A 128 5.68 -10.38 -1.89
CA LYS A 128 6.51 -10.67 -0.70
C LYS A 128 7.55 -11.76 -0.97
N ALA A 129 7.15 -12.83 -1.67
CA ALA A 129 8.07 -13.91 -2.03
C ALA A 129 9.18 -13.42 -2.97
N ALA A 130 8.83 -12.62 -3.98
CA ALA A 130 9.81 -12.03 -4.90
C ALA A 130 10.77 -11.07 -4.19
N ILE A 131 10.28 -10.21 -3.30
CA ILE A 131 11.11 -9.29 -2.50
C ILE A 131 12.11 -10.08 -1.66
N LYS A 132 11.68 -11.15 -0.98
CA LYS A 132 12.56 -12.01 -0.18
C LYS A 132 13.68 -12.65 -1.01
N ASP A 133 13.43 -12.97 -2.27
CA ASP A 133 14.47 -13.52 -3.15
C ASP A 133 15.36 -12.42 -3.75
N LEU A 134 14.80 -11.25 -4.03
CA LEU A 134 15.57 -10.05 -4.42
C LEU A 134 16.57 -9.64 -3.33
N GLU A 135 16.17 -9.69 -2.06
CA GLU A 135 17.03 -9.39 -0.91
C GLU A 135 18.22 -10.32 -0.78
N LYS A 136 18.14 -11.55 -1.32
CA LYS A 136 19.26 -12.50 -1.36
C LYS A 136 20.19 -12.31 -2.56
N SER A 137 19.78 -11.51 -3.53
CA SER A 137 20.59 -11.25 -4.72
C SER A 137 21.83 -10.46 -4.38
N LYS A 138 22.93 -10.78 -5.04
CA LYS A 138 24.19 -10.04 -4.89
C LYS A 138 24.16 -8.67 -5.55
N SER A 139 23.23 -8.48 -6.48
CA SER A 139 23.06 -7.24 -7.23
C SER A 139 22.17 -6.22 -6.54
N VAL A 140 21.39 -6.61 -5.52
CA VAL A 140 20.50 -5.74 -4.76
C VAL A 140 21.13 -5.39 -3.42
N LEU A 141 21.20 -4.10 -3.10
CA LEU A 141 21.61 -3.66 -1.78
C LEU A 141 20.36 -3.53 -0.90
N CYS A 142 20.30 -4.40 0.11
CA CYS A 142 19.33 -4.26 1.17
C CYS A 142 19.86 -3.30 2.23
N LYS A 143 19.06 -2.31 2.59
CA LYS A 143 19.31 -1.46 3.77
C LYS A 143 18.35 -1.84 4.87
#